data_eb6542b9a932add891139cc981e0a45a
#
_entry.id   eb6542b9a932add891139cc981e0a45a
#
_cell.length_a   1.000
_cell.length_b   1.000
_cell.length_c   1.000
_cell.angle_alpha   90.00
_cell.angle_beta   90.00
_cell.angle_gamma   90.00
#
_symmetry.space_group_name_H-M   'P 1'
#
loop_
_entity.id
_entity.type
_entity.pdbx_description
1 polymer ?
#
loop_
_entity_poly.entity_id
_entity_poly.type
_entity_poly.pdbx_seq_one_letter_code
_entity_poly.pdbx_strand_id
1 'polypeptide(L)'
;MRQSAGTLLYRGDLEHLEVLLVHPSGAYNRRAPWSIPKGEPGDETDLEETARRETLEETGVAAGPLISLGDIVYKKSRKRVHCYAGPAPLDMEPKCASWEVDQARFVPLAEARTLLHPDQCAFLDRLVEHLQNL
;
A
#
# COMPACT_ATOMS: atom_id res chain seq x y z
N MET A 1 10.11 -12.75 13.84
CA MET A 1 9.93 -11.40 13.30
C MET A 1 8.51 -11.28 12.75
N ARG A 2 7.78 -10.22 13.14
CA ARG A 2 6.44 -10.00 12.61
C ARG A 2 6.52 -9.56 11.16
N GLN A 3 5.62 -10.05 10.34
CA GLN A 3 5.56 -9.72 8.93
C GLN A 3 4.17 -9.26 8.55
N SER A 4 4.14 -8.27 7.63
CA SER A 4 2.92 -7.80 7.00
C SER A 4 3.10 -7.82 5.49
N ALA A 5 2.00 -7.84 4.77
CA ALA A 5 2.02 -7.74 3.32
C ALA A 5 0.93 -6.78 2.87
N GLY A 6 1.22 -6.01 1.86
CA GLY A 6 0.27 -5.05 1.33
C GLY A 6 0.50 -4.77 -0.13
N THR A 7 -0.33 -3.89 -0.68
CA THR A 7 -0.24 -3.54 -2.10
C THR A 7 0.02 -2.07 -2.30
N LEU A 8 0.73 -1.76 -3.37
CA LEU A 8 0.89 -0.41 -3.88
C LEU A 8 0.23 -0.38 -5.26
N LEU A 9 -1.08 -0.12 -5.26
CA LEU A 9 -1.85 -0.02 -6.49
C LEU A 9 -1.68 1.38 -7.05
N TYR A 10 -1.52 1.48 -8.37
CA TYR A 10 -1.27 2.76 -9.01
C TYR A 10 -2.19 2.96 -10.22
N ARG A 11 -2.32 4.21 -10.63
CA ARG A 11 -3.01 4.59 -11.86
C ARG A 11 -2.31 5.79 -12.48
N GLY A 12 -2.53 5.99 -13.79
CA GLY A 12 -1.89 7.06 -14.54
C GLY A 12 -0.54 6.63 -15.11
N ASP A 13 0.06 7.51 -15.89
CA ASP A 13 1.40 7.29 -16.44
C ASP A 13 2.45 7.85 -15.48
N LEU A 14 3.73 7.73 -15.84
CA LEU A 14 4.83 8.19 -14.97
C LEU A 14 4.76 9.68 -14.62
N GLU A 15 4.21 10.50 -15.53
CA GLU A 15 4.10 11.95 -15.28
C GLU A 15 2.92 12.30 -14.39
N HIS A 16 1.90 11.43 -14.33
CA HIS A 16 0.67 11.67 -13.59
C HIS A 16 0.35 10.51 -12.67
N LEU A 17 1.38 9.90 -12.11
CA LEU A 17 1.24 8.70 -11.29
C LEU A 17 0.55 9.01 -9.97
N GLU A 18 -0.48 8.21 -9.65
CA GLU A 18 -1.15 8.22 -8.36
C GLU A 18 -1.09 6.83 -7.74
N VAL A 19 -0.99 6.79 -6.43
CA VAL A 19 -0.93 5.53 -5.68
C VAL A 19 -2.01 5.49 -4.62
N LEU A 20 -2.56 4.30 -4.36
CA LEU A 20 -3.61 4.10 -3.37
C LEU A 20 -2.98 3.94 -1.99
N LEU A 21 -3.31 4.87 -1.10
CA LEU A 21 -2.83 4.87 0.28
C LEU A 21 -4.00 4.95 1.25
N VAL A 22 -3.76 4.51 2.48
CA VAL A 22 -4.74 4.57 3.57
C VAL A 22 -4.14 5.31 4.75
N HIS A 23 -5.01 5.89 5.58
CA HIS A 23 -4.63 6.50 6.85
C HIS A 23 -5.26 5.72 7.99
N PRO A 24 -4.49 5.33 9.02
CA PRO A 24 -5.04 4.59 10.15
C PRO A 24 -5.99 5.45 10.97
N SER A 25 -7.09 4.85 11.42
CA SER A 25 -8.09 5.54 12.24
C SER A 25 -7.69 5.57 13.72
N GLY A 26 -8.46 6.34 14.48
CA GLY A 26 -8.31 6.41 15.93
C GLY A 26 -7.63 7.67 16.41
N ALA A 27 -7.93 8.05 17.65
CA ALA A 27 -7.44 9.31 18.24
C ALA A 27 -5.89 9.35 18.31
N TYR A 28 -5.28 8.21 18.57
CA TYR A 28 -3.81 8.14 18.65
C TYR A 28 -3.14 8.22 17.29
N ASN A 29 -3.91 8.05 16.22
CA ASN A 29 -3.37 8.03 14.86
C ASN A 29 -3.65 9.29 14.05
N ARG A 30 -4.15 10.34 14.67
CA ARG A 30 -4.46 11.59 13.94
C ARG A 30 -3.30 12.12 13.11
N ARG A 31 -2.10 12.03 13.64
CA ARG A 31 -0.88 12.52 12.98
C ARG A 31 0.01 11.40 12.49
N ALA A 32 -0.51 10.18 12.48
CA ALA A 32 0.26 9.04 11.96
C ALA A 32 0.48 9.20 10.47
N PRO A 33 1.59 8.71 9.94
CA PRO A 33 1.80 8.72 8.50
C PRO A 33 0.79 7.78 7.82
N TRP A 34 0.56 8.05 6.55
CA TRP A 34 -0.22 7.16 5.70
C TRP A 34 0.59 5.92 5.39
N SER A 35 -0.09 4.90 4.90
CA SER A 35 0.50 3.60 4.64
C SER A 35 -0.09 2.99 3.37
N ILE A 36 0.63 2.05 2.78
CA ILE A 36 -0.01 1.13 1.84
C ILE A 36 -1.04 0.30 2.61
N PRO A 37 -2.15 -0.12 2.00
CA PRO A 37 -3.07 -1.08 2.65
C PRO A 37 -2.31 -2.37 2.90
N LYS A 38 -2.29 -2.83 4.15
CA LYS A 38 -1.49 -3.98 4.55
C LYS A 38 -1.96 -4.57 5.86
N GLY A 39 -1.54 -5.79 6.12
CA GLY A 39 -1.78 -6.44 7.40
C GLY A 39 -1.00 -7.73 7.54
N GLU A 40 -1.18 -8.39 8.67
CA GLU A 40 -0.49 -9.63 8.98
C GLU A 40 -1.19 -10.82 8.35
N PRO A 41 -0.44 -11.88 7.97
CA PRO A 41 -1.06 -13.10 7.44
C PRO A 41 -2.05 -13.71 8.43
N GLY A 42 -3.17 -14.19 7.89
CA GLY A 42 -4.09 -15.06 8.61
C GLY A 42 -3.77 -16.50 8.26
N ASP A 43 -4.72 -17.16 7.57
CA ASP A 43 -4.53 -18.55 7.15
C ASP A 43 -3.85 -18.70 5.79
N GLU A 44 -3.53 -17.58 5.12
CA GLU A 44 -2.91 -17.61 3.80
C GLU A 44 -1.51 -18.22 3.86
N THR A 45 -1.19 -19.02 2.85
CA THR A 45 0.11 -19.65 2.74
C THR A 45 1.11 -18.76 2.01
N ASP A 46 0.65 -17.71 1.32
CA ASP A 46 1.53 -16.84 0.58
C ASP A 46 1.20 -15.36 0.86
N LEU A 47 2.24 -14.56 0.88
CA LEU A 47 2.15 -13.15 1.25
C LEU A 47 1.39 -12.30 0.23
N GLU A 48 1.39 -12.71 -1.04
CA GLU A 48 0.61 -11.99 -2.05
C GLU A 48 -0.89 -12.12 -1.75
N GLU A 49 -1.33 -13.29 -1.32
CA GLU A 49 -2.74 -13.49 -0.94
C GLU A 49 -3.10 -12.63 0.26
N THR A 50 -2.20 -12.52 1.23
CA THR A 50 -2.38 -11.63 2.38
C THR A 50 -2.53 -10.18 1.92
N ALA A 51 -1.65 -9.73 1.02
CA ALA A 51 -1.71 -8.38 0.47
C ALA A 51 -3.04 -8.10 -0.22
N ARG A 52 -3.53 -9.05 -1.02
CA ARG A 52 -4.81 -8.93 -1.72
C ARG A 52 -5.98 -8.83 -0.74
N ARG A 53 -5.99 -9.69 0.27
CA ARG A 53 -7.07 -9.70 1.28
C ARG A 53 -7.09 -8.40 2.06
N GLU A 54 -5.95 -7.95 2.54
CA GLU A 54 -5.86 -6.71 3.32
C GLU A 54 -6.29 -5.50 2.51
N THR A 55 -5.91 -5.44 1.23
CA THR A 55 -6.29 -4.33 0.36
C THR A 55 -7.82 -4.30 0.18
N LEU A 56 -8.43 -5.46 -0.06
CA LEU A 56 -9.88 -5.54 -0.20
C LEU A 56 -10.59 -5.15 1.10
N GLU A 57 -10.10 -5.64 2.24
CA GLU A 57 -10.70 -5.32 3.54
C GLU A 57 -10.63 -3.83 3.86
N GLU A 58 -9.50 -3.19 3.57
CA GLU A 58 -9.29 -1.79 3.96
C GLU A 58 -9.84 -0.79 2.96
N THR A 59 -9.83 -1.10 1.68
CA THR A 59 -10.19 -0.13 0.62
C THR A 59 -11.38 -0.53 -0.24
N GLY A 60 -11.83 -1.78 -0.14
CA GLY A 60 -12.88 -2.29 -1.02
C GLY A 60 -12.40 -2.60 -2.44
N VAL A 61 -11.12 -2.47 -2.72
CA VAL A 61 -10.57 -2.66 -4.06
C VAL A 61 -9.97 -4.07 -4.18
N ALA A 62 -10.43 -4.83 -5.18
CA ALA A 62 -9.86 -6.13 -5.51
C ALA A 62 -8.69 -5.93 -6.47
N ALA A 63 -7.48 -6.28 -6.03
CA ALA A 63 -6.29 -6.09 -6.83
C ALA A 63 -6.29 -7.01 -8.06
N GLY A 64 -5.83 -6.48 -9.19
CA GLY A 64 -5.57 -7.25 -10.41
C GLY A 64 -4.17 -7.86 -10.38
N PRO A 65 -3.49 -7.96 -11.54
CA PRO A 65 -2.13 -8.51 -11.57
C PRO A 65 -1.16 -7.74 -10.71
N LEU A 66 -0.30 -8.44 -9.99
CA LEU A 66 0.68 -7.85 -9.07
C LEU A 66 2.08 -8.38 -9.35
N ILE A 67 3.07 -7.54 -9.09
CA ILE A 67 4.49 -7.95 -9.08
C ILE A 67 5.06 -7.60 -7.71
N SER A 68 6.04 -8.37 -7.26
CA SER A 68 6.70 -8.08 -5.98
C SER A 68 7.65 -6.90 -6.11
N LEU A 69 7.57 -5.97 -5.17
CA LEU A 69 8.55 -4.91 -4.99
C LEU A 69 9.51 -5.22 -3.84
N GLY A 70 9.47 -6.46 -3.34
CA GLY A 70 10.32 -6.86 -2.23
C GLY A 70 9.79 -6.40 -0.89
N ASP A 71 10.69 -6.22 0.04
CA ASP A 71 10.32 -5.91 1.41
C ASP A 71 11.22 -4.83 2.01
N ILE A 72 10.76 -4.30 3.11
CA ILE A 72 11.53 -3.39 3.97
C ILE A 72 11.40 -3.86 5.40
N VAL A 73 12.31 -3.40 6.26
CA VAL A 73 12.22 -3.62 7.70
C VAL A 73 12.13 -2.25 8.37
N TYR A 74 11.08 -2.04 9.17
CA TYR A 74 10.93 -0.79 9.90
C TYR A 74 12.10 -0.59 10.86
N LYS A 75 12.67 0.61 10.86
CA LYS A 75 13.83 0.94 11.68
C LYS A 75 13.56 0.79 13.17
N LYS A 76 12.38 1.23 13.62
CA LYS A 76 12.03 1.21 15.05
C LYS A 76 11.50 -0.13 15.52
N SER A 77 10.44 -0.61 14.86
CA SER A 77 9.74 -1.81 15.31
C SER A 77 10.37 -3.10 14.83
N ARG A 78 11.22 -3.02 13.82
CA ARG A 78 11.87 -4.18 13.19
C ARG A 78 10.88 -5.12 12.49
N LYS A 79 9.64 -4.70 12.30
CA LYS A 79 8.66 -5.46 11.51
C LYS A 79 9.06 -5.45 10.04
N ARG A 80 8.82 -6.55 9.36
CA ARG A 80 9.06 -6.67 7.92
C ARG A 80 7.77 -6.45 7.17
N VAL A 81 7.83 -5.63 6.13
CA VAL A 81 6.66 -5.34 5.26
C VAL A 81 7.01 -5.71 3.83
N HIS A 82 6.18 -6.57 3.25
CA HIS A 82 6.29 -6.98 1.85
C HIS A 82 5.30 -6.18 1.02
N CYS A 83 5.71 -5.74 -0.16
CA CYS A 83 4.87 -4.93 -1.03
C CYS A 83 4.73 -5.56 -2.42
N TYR A 84 3.49 -5.59 -2.90
CA TYR A 84 3.16 -6.06 -4.25
C TYR A 84 2.49 -4.91 -4.99
N ALA A 85 2.93 -4.63 -6.21
CA ALA A 85 2.42 -3.50 -6.97
C ALA A 85 1.72 -3.94 -8.24
N GLY A 86 0.74 -3.16 -8.66
CA GLY A 86 0.05 -3.40 -9.91
C GLY A 86 -0.89 -2.25 -10.24
N PRO A 87 -1.36 -2.20 -11.49
CA PRO A 87 -2.31 -1.17 -11.88
C PRO A 87 -3.63 -1.36 -11.14
N ALA A 88 -4.21 -0.26 -10.69
CA ALA A 88 -5.52 -0.30 -10.05
C ALA A 88 -6.56 -0.72 -11.09
N PRO A 89 -7.57 -1.53 -10.71
CA PRO A 89 -8.66 -1.85 -11.61
C PRO A 89 -9.37 -0.59 -12.08
N LEU A 90 -9.80 -0.58 -13.33
CA LEU A 90 -10.55 0.55 -13.91
C LEU A 90 -11.90 0.68 -13.22
N ASP A 91 -12.37 1.91 -13.07
CA ASP A 91 -13.69 2.24 -12.52
C ASP A 91 -13.91 1.78 -11.07
N MET A 92 -12.83 1.52 -10.34
CA MET A 92 -12.91 1.19 -8.92
C MET A 92 -12.52 2.40 -8.08
N GLU A 93 -13.44 2.83 -7.22
CA GLU A 93 -13.16 3.90 -6.28
C GLU A 93 -12.89 3.32 -4.89
N PRO A 94 -11.77 3.68 -4.25
CA PRO A 94 -11.49 3.20 -2.91
C PRO A 94 -12.42 3.83 -1.91
N LYS A 95 -12.65 3.13 -0.81
CA LYS A 95 -13.48 3.61 0.30
C LYS A 95 -12.89 3.10 1.60
N CYS A 96 -13.30 3.70 2.72
CA CYS A 96 -12.93 3.18 4.04
C CYS A 96 -13.80 1.97 4.32
N ALA A 97 -13.31 0.80 3.94
CA ALA A 97 -14.06 -0.45 4.06
C ALA A 97 -13.83 -1.16 5.40
N SER A 98 -12.93 -0.64 6.22
CA SER A 98 -12.62 -1.19 7.54
C SER A 98 -12.60 -0.07 8.57
N TRP A 99 -13.01 -0.39 9.82
CA TRP A 99 -12.90 0.56 10.92
C TRP A 99 -11.44 0.95 11.23
N GLU A 100 -10.48 0.18 10.73
CA GLU A 100 -9.07 0.43 10.98
C GLU A 100 -8.51 1.62 10.19
N VAL A 101 -9.22 2.07 9.15
CA VAL A 101 -8.78 3.19 8.32
C VAL A 101 -9.84 4.28 8.28
N ASP A 102 -9.40 5.53 8.31
CA ASP A 102 -10.30 6.68 8.22
C ASP A 102 -10.23 7.40 6.88
N GLN A 103 -9.24 7.08 6.06
CA GLN A 103 -9.15 7.56 4.69
C GLN A 103 -8.53 6.51 3.79
N ALA A 104 -9.01 6.44 2.54
CA ALA A 104 -8.48 5.58 1.50
C ALA A 104 -8.64 6.32 0.19
N ARG A 105 -7.54 6.73 -0.44
CA ARG A 105 -7.62 7.48 -1.70
C ARG A 105 -6.35 7.36 -2.53
N PHE A 106 -6.49 7.65 -3.80
CA PHE A 106 -5.33 7.79 -4.68
C PHE A 106 -4.67 9.14 -4.44
N VAL A 107 -3.35 9.12 -4.32
CA VAL A 107 -2.53 10.27 -3.97
C VAL A 107 -1.46 10.46 -5.05
N PRO A 108 -1.31 11.68 -5.57
CA PRO A 108 -0.21 11.94 -6.52
C PRO A 108 1.14 11.58 -5.92
N LEU A 109 2.06 11.08 -6.75
CA LEU A 109 3.35 10.58 -6.30
C LEU A 109 4.10 11.58 -5.41
N ALA A 110 4.16 12.85 -5.80
CA ALA A 110 4.87 13.86 -5.02
C ALA A 110 4.26 14.02 -3.61
N GLU A 111 2.92 14.02 -3.53
CA GLU A 111 2.23 14.09 -2.23
C GLU A 111 2.44 12.81 -1.42
N ALA A 112 2.42 11.66 -2.10
CA ALA A 112 2.63 10.37 -1.44
C ALA A 112 3.97 10.32 -0.71
N ARG A 113 5.01 10.92 -1.28
CA ARG A 113 6.33 10.96 -0.64
C ARG A 113 6.33 11.68 0.70
N THR A 114 5.41 12.64 0.89
CA THR A 114 5.32 13.38 2.14
C THR A 114 4.36 12.74 3.14
N LEU A 115 3.35 12.03 2.67
CA LEU A 115 2.33 11.41 3.52
C LEU A 115 2.72 10.03 4.03
N LEU A 116 3.38 9.26 3.19
CA LEU A 116 3.67 7.86 3.46
C LEU A 116 4.68 7.70 4.58
N HIS A 117 4.51 6.65 5.39
CA HIS A 117 5.50 6.27 6.40
C HIS A 117 6.90 6.31 5.77
N PRO A 118 7.86 7.02 6.39
CA PRO A 118 9.18 7.19 5.77
C PRO A 118 9.85 5.89 5.33
N ASP A 119 9.73 4.83 6.10
CA ASP A 119 10.36 3.55 5.76
C ASP A 119 9.69 2.90 4.54
N GLN A 120 8.43 3.23 4.25
CA GLN A 120 7.73 2.71 3.08
C GLN A 120 8.04 3.49 1.80
N CYS A 121 8.65 4.66 1.90
CA CYS A 121 8.96 5.48 0.71
C CYS A 121 9.87 4.76 -0.28
N ALA A 122 10.65 3.79 0.19
CA ALA A 122 11.46 2.95 -0.71
C ALA A 122 10.60 2.22 -1.74
N PHE A 123 9.36 1.86 -1.38
CA PHE A 123 8.46 1.20 -2.32
C PHE A 123 8.06 2.11 -3.48
N LEU A 124 7.92 3.42 -3.21
CA LEU A 124 7.62 4.39 -4.28
C LEU A 124 8.76 4.43 -5.30
N ASP A 125 10.00 4.42 -4.81
CA ASP A 125 11.18 4.44 -5.68
C ASP A 125 11.27 3.16 -6.50
N ARG A 126 10.99 2.02 -5.88
CA ARG A 126 11.00 0.73 -6.57
C ARG A 126 9.89 0.65 -7.62
N LEU A 127 8.72 1.23 -7.34
CA LEU A 127 7.63 1.29 -8.32
C LEU A 127 8.03 2.13 -9.52
N VAL A 128 8.57 3.33 -9.29
CA VAL A 128 9.00 4.22 -10.37
C VAL A 128 10.05 3.52 -11.24
N GLU A 129 11.04 2.90 -10.61
CA GLU A 129 12.08 2.17 -11.35
C GLU A 129 11.47 1.05 -12.20
N HIS A 130 10.54 0.28 -11.64
CA HIS A 130 9.85 -0.78 -12.38
C HIS A 130 9.11 -0.22 -13.60
N LEU A 131 8.38 0.88 -13.44
CA LEU A 131 7.61 1.48 -14.53
C LEU A 131 8.51 2.08 -15.61
N GLN A 132 9.67 2.59 -15.23
CA GLN A 132 10.64 3.11 -16.19
C GLN A 132 11.27 2.03 -17.05
N ASN A 133 11.28 0.80 -16.57
CA ASN A 133 11.92 -0.34 -17.24
C ASN A 133 10.94 -1.24 -17.98
N LEU A 134 9.69 -0.81 -18.12
CA LEU A 134 8.69 -1.57 -18.89
C LEU A 134 8.88 -1.41 -20.39
#